data_d63161bce429032ab9e2c176347ad5d6
#
_entry.id   d63161bce429032ab9e2c176347ad5d6
#
_cell.length_a   1.000
_cell.length_b   1.000
_cell.length_c   1.000
_cell.angle_alpha   90.00
_cell.angle_beta   90.00
_cell.angle_gamma   90.00
#
_symmetry.space_group_name_H-M   'P 1'
#
loop_
_entity.id
_entity.type
_entity.pdbx_description
1 polymer ?
#
loop_
_entity_poly.entity_id
_entity_poly.type
_entity_poly.pdbx_seq_one_letter_code
_entity_poly.pdbx_strand_id
1 'polypeptide(L)'
;VKATAANLLALALAALSGNAARAADPTPAPTLLTDRREIIVPVPPGTVEVLRIDNPMGRVEIRGGSHPEAIHVIAEKRAATADALGRLRVHYAAFQNGEVQVDTRVELEGRERSVPLGGSGIDLVIEVPPDVAVEAKTFGGDVSASGLRAGARLETTGGRIGVTDVRGGVVTRQLRGGQRVSGVEGDVDLDGVEGDMELRRLVGGRVDARLVDGNIRADDVRAGWVRLQTTSGEIVLLGPLRPGAHYDLRSYTGDVRVVVGDAPAFELRARTAAPIETAFALRGVRRQGEWLRGLVGAGPAGARPALLEVSSVLARVVIQPRGTAQDLR
;
A
#
# COMPACT_ATOMS: atom_id res chain seq x y z
N VAL A 1 52.13 -41.99 45.43
CA VAL A 1 50.71 -42.27 45.24
C VAL A 1 50.12 -41.14 44.42
N LYS A 2 50.30 -41.21 43.08
CA LYS A 2 49.61 -40.36 42.09
C LYS A 2 49.37 -41.25 40.88
N ALA A 3 48.21 -41.71 40.71
CA ALA A 3 47.64 -42.17 39.42
C ALA A 3 46.16 -42.49 39.65
N THR A 4 45.36 -42.08 38.71
CA THR A 4 43.91 -42.36 38.53
C THR A 4 42.99 -41.13 38.58
N ALA A 5 43.12 -40.32 37.56
CA ALA A 5 42.03 -39.37 37.23
C ALA A 5 42.03 -39.05 35.71
N ALA A 6 42.47 -39.99 34.83
CA ALA A 6 42.55 -39.74 33.39
C ALA A 6 41.70 -40.69 32.50
N ASN A 7 40.92 -41.60 33.09
CA ASN A 7 40.20 -42.60 32.29
C ASN A 7 38.65 -42.57 32.41
N LEU A 8 38.05 -41.47 32.86
CA LEU A 8 36.58 -41.32 32.94
C LEU A 8 36.03 -40.27 31.99
N LEU A 9 36.85 -39.64 31.16
CA LEU A 9 36.42 -38.61 30.20
C LEU A 9 36.35 -39.11 28.75
N ALA A 10 36.69 -40.35 28.48
CA ALA A 10 36.72 -40.91 27.14
C ALA A 10 35.46 -41.75 26.77
N LEU A 11 34.54 -42.00 27.70
CA LEU A 11 33.34 -42.82 27.45
C LEU A 11 32.03 -42.00 27.35
N ALA A 12 32.07 -40.69 27.55
CA ALA A 12 30.90 -39.82 27.46
C ALA A 12 30.77 -39.05 26.10
N LEU A 13 31.73 -39.21 25.19
CA LEU A 13 31.72 -38.52 23.88
C LEU A 13 31.28 -39.40 22.69
N ALA A 14 30.96 -40.65 22.89
CA ALA A 14 30.54 -41.57 21.82
C ALA A 14 29.03 -41.82 21.73
N ALA A 15 28.20 -41.16 22.56
CA ALA A 15 26.76 -41.32 22.55
C ALA A 15 25.96 -40.12 21.99
N LEU A 16 26.61 -39.13 21.38
CA LEU A 16 25.96 -37.94 20.81
C LEU A 16 26.10 -37.82 19.27
N SER A 17 26.52 -38.85 18.59
CA SER A 17 26.62 -38.90 17.13
C SER A 17 25.65 -39.89 16.51
N GLY A 18 24.37 -39.74 16.75
CA GLY A 18 23.38 -40.67 16.20
C GLY A 18 21.95 -40.17 16.15
N ASN A 19 21.73 -38.90 15.86
CA ASN A 19 20.40 -38.46 15.39
C ASN A 19 20.59 -37.27 14.43
N ALA A 20 21.14 -37.56 13.24
CA ALA A 20 20.89 -36.71 12.08
C ALA A 20 19.41 -36.82 11.82
N ALA A 21 18.63 -35.82 12.30
CA ALA A 21 17.27 -35.62 11.87
C ALA A 21 17.31 -35.54 10.34
N ARG A 22 16.82 -36.62 9.71
CA ARG A 22 16.61 -36.68 8.27
C ARG A 22 15.70 -35.52 7.96
N ALA A 23 16.23 -34.48 7.32
CA ALA A 23 15.42 -33.38 6.80
C ALA A 23 14.30 -34.04 6.01
N ALA A 24 13.07 -33.89 6.45
CA ALA A 24 11.93 -34.32 5.67
C ALA A 24 12.02 -33.60 4.34
N ASP A 25 12.02 -34.38 3.26
CA ASP A 25 11.96 -33.81 1.92
C ASP A 25 10.79 -32.80 1.89
N PRO A 26 10.98 -31.61 1.34
CA PRO A 26 9.90 -30.65 1.25
C PRO A 26 8.74 -31.30 0.52
N THR A 27 7.62 -31.48 1.20
CA THR A 27 6.39 -31.99 0.57
C THR A 27 6.13 -31.13 -0.66
N PRO A 28 6.05 -31.72 -1.87
CA PRO A 28 5.82 -30.94 -3.07
C PRO A 28 4.53 -30.14 -2.90
N ALA A 29 4.58 -28.86 -3.23
CA ALA A 29 3.40 -28.00 -3.17
C ALA A 29 2.28 -28.64 -4.00
N PRO A 30 1.05 -28.69 -3.49
CA PRO A 30 -0.06 -29.34 -4.20
C PRO A 30 -0.22 -28.66 -5.57
N THR A 31 -0.21 -29.46 -6.64
CA THR A 31 -0.47 -28.99 -7.99
C THR A 31 -1.93 -28.54 -8.06
N LEU A 32 -2.15 -27.24 -8.23
CA LEU A 32 -3.50 -26.68 -8.36
C LEU A 32 -4.04 -26.98 -9.76
N LEU A 33 -5.29 -27.40 -9.82
CA LEU A 33 -6.06 -27.46 -11.06
C LEU A 33 -6.50 -26.07 -11.46
N THR A 34 -6.48 -25.76 -12.76
CA THR A 34 -6.86 -24.45 -13.30
C THR A 34 -7.93 -24.58 -14.39
N ASP A 35 -8.82 -23.59 -14.47
CA ASP A 35 -9.79 -23.40 -15.57
C ASP A 35 -9.81 -21.92 -15.92
N ARG A 36 -9.47 -21.60 -17.17
CA ARG A 36 -9.40 -20.22 -17.66
C ARG A 36 -10.59 -19.93 -18.56
N ARG A 37 -11.23 -18.78 -18.30
CA ARG A 37 -12.35 -18.27 -19.10
C ARG A 37 -12.10 -16.84 -19.49
N GLU A 38 -12.49 -16.50 -20.70
CA GLU A 38 -12.53 -15.13 -21.20
C GLU A 38 -14.00 -14.71 -21.37
N ILE A 39 -14.32 -13.53 -20.87
CA ILE A 39 -15.67 -12.94 -20.90
C ILE A 39 -15.50 -11.54 -21.50
N ILE A 40 -16.25 -11.27 -22.56
CA ILE A 40 -16.31 -9.95 -23.16
C ILE A 40 -17.70 -9.38 -22.85
N VAL A 41 -17.72 -8.29 -22.09
CA VAL A 41 -18.95 -7.55 -21.79
C VAL A 41 -19.01 -6.36 -22.74
N PRO A 42 -19.86 -6.39 -23.77
CA PRO A 42 -20.01 -5.26 -24.66
C PRO A 42 -20.63 -4.07 -23.91
N VAL A 43 -19.99 -2.92 -24.01
CA VAL A 43 -20.45 -1.68 -23.38
C VAL A 43 -20.35 -0.56 -24.41
N PRO A 44 -21.48 0.06 -24.78
CA PRO A 44 -21.43 1.21 -25.67
C PRO A 44 -20.59 2.34 -25.07
N PRO A 45 -19.77 3.05 -25.85
CA PRO A 45 -18.91 4.10 -25.34
C PRO A 45 -19.68 5.16 -24.53
N GLY A 46 -19.15 5.49 -23.34
CA GLY A 46 -19.75 6.50 -22.46
C GLY A 46 -21.03 6.07 -21.73
N THR A 47 -21.43 4.79 -21.81
CA THR A 47 -22.62 4.29 -21.10
C THR A 47 -22.28 3.66 -19.74
N VAL A 48 -21.01 3.25 -19.53
CA VAL A 48 -20.58 2.70 -18.26
C VAL A 48 -19.81 3.76 -17.48
N GLU A 49 -20.29 4.05 -16.27
CA GLU A 49 -19.68 4.99 -15.35
C GLU A 49 -18.81 4.28 -14.30
N VAL A 50 -19.26 3.10 -13.85
CA VAL A 50 -18.59 2.36 -12.77
C VAL A 50 -18.54 0.86 -13.06
N LEU A 51 -17.36 0.28 -12.89
CA LEU A 51 -17.16 -1.17 -12.80
C LEU A 51 -16.99 -1.57 -11.34
N ARG A 52 -17.87 -2.44 -10.82
CA ARG A 52 -17.76 -3.04 -9.49
C ARG A 52 -17.28 -4.48 -9.57
N ILE A 53 -16.32 -4.83 -8.73
CA ILE A 53 -15.71 -6.14 -8.66
C ILE A 53 -15.77 -6.65 -7.23
N ASP A 54 -16.41 -7.80 -7.01
CA ASP A 54 -16.38 -8.52 -5.74
C ASP A 54 -15.72 -9.89 -5.96
N ASN A 55 -14.50 -10.04 -5.45
CA ASN A 55 -13.73 -11.27 -5.59
C ASN A 55 -13.21 -11.73 -4.23
N PRO A 56 -13.89 -12.62 -3.50
CA PRO A 56 -13.49 -13.04 -2.16
C PRO A 56 -12.06 -13.58 -2.07
N MET A 57 -11.61 -14.34 -3.07
CA MET A 57 -10.31 -14.99 -3.06
C MET A 57 -9.65 -15.00 -4.44
N GLY A 58 -8.45 -14.46 -4.51
CA GLY A 58 -7.64 -14.42 -5.71
C GLY A 58 -7.18 -13.00 -6.04
N ARG A 59 -6.28 -12.88 -7.00
CA ARG A 59 -5.76 -11.61 -7.47
C ARG A 59 -6.80 -10.90 -8.33
N VAL A 60 -6.86 -9.57 -8.20
CA VAL A 60 -7.63 -8.71 -9.10
C VAL A 60 -6.68 -7.70 -9.73
N GLU A 61 -6.49 -7.79 -11.01
CA GLU A 61 -5.66 -6.87 -11.78
C GLU A 61 -6.54 -6.12 -12.79
N ILE A 62 -6.58 -4.78 -12.66
CA ILE A 62 -7.42 -3.92 -13.48
C ILE A 62 -6.52 -3.01 -14.29
N ARG A 63 -6.77 -2.94 -15.60
CA ARG A 63 -6.00 -2.14 -16.54
C ARG A 63 -6.93 -1.24 -17.35
N GLY A 64 -6.62 0.04 -17.43
CA GLY A 64 -7.23 0.91 -18.43
C GLY A 64 -6.76 0.45 -19.81
N GLY A 65 -7.67 -0.08 -20.60
CA GLY A 65 -7.38 -0.65 -21.91
C GLY A 65 -7.64 0.31 -23.06
N SER A 66 -7.30 -0.12 -24.25
CA SER A 66 -7.52 0.62 -25.50
C SER A 66 -8.89 0.35 -26.15
N HIS A 67 -9.69 -0.55 -25.56
CA HIS A 67 -10.99 -0.95 -26.10
C HIS A 67 -12.12 -0.12 -25.47
N PRO A 68 -12.66 0.92 -26.15
CA PRO A 68 -13.67 1.78 -25.55
C PRO A 68 -15.07 1.13 -25.52
N GLU A 69 -15.26 0.01 -26.23
CA GLU A 69 -16.58 -0.62 -26.46
C GLU A 69 -16.80 -1.92 -25.70
N ALA A 70 -15.83 -2.36 -24.87
CA ALA A 70 -15.95 -3.59 -24.15
C ALA A 70 -15.10 -3.62 -22.87
N ILE A 71 -15.61 -4.34 -21.86
CA ILE A 71 -14.84 -4.76 -20.71
C ILE A 71 -14.42 -6.21 -20.96
N HIS A 72 -13.12 -6.45 -20.96
CA HIS A 72 -12.57 -7.78 -21.13
C HIS A 72 -12.19 -8.35 -19.76
N VAL A 73 -12.74 -9.50 -19.41
CA VAL A 73 -12.48 -10.20 -18.16
C VAL A 73 -11.86 -11.55 -18.45
N ILE A 74 -10.64 -11.76 -17.99
CA ILE A 74 -9.98 -13.05 -17.97
C ILE A 74 -10.06 -13.57 -16.54
N ALA A 75 -10.76 -14.68 -16.35
CA ALA A 75 -10.91 -15.34 -15.07
C ALA A 75 -10.15 -16.66 -15.07
N GLU A 76 -9.19 -16.81 -14.18
CA GLU A 76 -8.46 -18.07 -13.96
C GLU A 76 -8.84 -18.65 -12.61
N LYS A 77 -9.65 -19.70 -12.62
CA LYS A 77 -10.05 -20.44 -11.43
C LYS A 77 -8.92 -21.38 -11.02
N ARG A 78 -8.66 -21.49 -9.74
CA ARG A 78 -7.64 -22.39 -9.16
C ARG A 78 -8.20 -23.12 -7.97
N ALA A 79 -7.98 -24.43 -7.90
CA ALA A 79 -8.40 -25.26 -6.78
C ALA A 79 -7.54 -26.52 -6.64
N ALA A 80 -7.49 -27.09 -5.43
CA ALA A 80 -6.77 -28.33 -5.16
C ALA A 80 -7.48 -29.57 -5.70
N THR A 81 -8.79 -29.51 -5.94
CA THR A 81 -9.59 -30.65 -6.44
C THR A 81 -10.53 -30.21 -7.56
N ALA A 82 -10.93 -31.15 -8.42
CA ALA A 82 -11.88 -30.89 -9.50
C ALA A 82 -13.26 -30.48 -8.97
N ASP A 83 -13.70 -31.05 -7.85
CA ASP A 83 -14.95 -30.68 -7.19
C ASP A 83 -14.91 -29.22 -6.71
N ALA A 84 -13.84 -28.81 -6.01
CA ALA A 84 -13.67 -27.42 -5.57
C ALA A 84 -13.59 -26.45 -6.77
N LEU A 85 -12.89 -26.83 -7.84
CA LEU A 85 -12.81 -26.06 -9.08
C LEU A 85 -14.19 -25.91 -9.73
N GLY A 86 -14.96 -27.00 -9.78
CA GLY A 86 -16.31 -27.02 -10.31
C GLY A 86 -17.32 -26.18 -9.53
N ARG A 87 -17.04 -25.82 -8.28
CA ARG A 87 -17.89 -24.95 -7.44
C ARG A 87 -17.64 -23.46 -7.63
N LEU A 88 -16.53 -23.07 -8.26
CA LEU A 88 -16.20 -21.66 -8.49
C LEU A 88 -17.04 -21.09 -9.64
N ARG A 89 -17.68 -19.96 -9.42
CA ARG A 89 -18.53 -19.25 -10.39
C ARG A 89 -18.03 -17.84 -10.63
N VAL A 90 -18.15 -17.38 -11.86
CA VAL A 90 -17.94 -15.98 -12.25
C VAL A 90 -19.25 -15.47 -12.85
N HIS A 91 -19.76 -14.40 -12.32
CA HIS A 91 -20.94 -13.72 -12.79
C HIS A 91 -20.61 -12.34 -13.29
N TYR A 92 -21.34 -11.85 -14.26
CA TYR A 92 -21.30 -10.46 -14.65
C TYR A 92 -22.72 -9.97 -14.95
N ALA A 93 -22.96 -8.71 -14.71
CA ALA A 93 -24.20 -8.04 -15.00
C ALA A 93 -23.95 -6.60 -15.43
N ALA A 94 -24.67 -6.14 -16.44
CA ALA A 94 -24.68 -4.73 -16.85
C ALA A 94 -26.06 -4.15 -16.53
N PHE A 95 -26.05 -3.00 -15.87
CA PHE A 95 -27.27 -2.33 -15.42
C PHE A 95 -27.54 -1.07 -16.23
N GLN A 96 -28.81 -0.66 -16.30
CA GLN A 96 -29.22 0.54 -17.07
C GLN A 96 -28.71 1.87 -16.46
N ASN A 97 -28.25 1.85 -15.20
CA ASN A 97 -27.69 3.01 -14.51
C ASN A 97 -26.21 3.26 -14.80
N GLY A 98 -25.64 2.62 -15.82
CA GLY A 98 -24.22 2.77 -16.15
C GLY A 98 -23.26 1.95 -15.26
N GLU A 99 -23.77 1.00 -14.49
CA GLU A 99 -22.99 0.12 -13.64
C GLU A 99 -22.78 -1.24 -14.33
N VAL A 100 -21.53 -1.73 -14.29
CA VAL A 100 -21.21 -3.12 -14.61
C VAL A 100 -20.66 -3.78 -13.37
N GLN A 101 -21.15 -4.97 -13.07
CA GLN A 101 -20.72 -5.74 -11.91
C GLN A 101 -20.06 -7.06 -12.36
N VAL A 102 -18.94 -7.42 -11.76
CA VAL A 102 -18.25 -8.70 -11.92
C VAL A 102 -18.07 -9.33 -10.55
N ASP A 103 -18.75 -10.45 -10.31
CA ASP A 103 -18.71 -11.13 -9.03
C ASP A 103 -18.12 -12.53 -9.18
N THR A 104 -17.34 -12.95 -8.19
CA THR A 104 -16.96 -14.34 -8.05
C THR A 104 -17.63 -14.98 -6.84
N ARG A 105 -18.15 -16.19 -7.01
CA ARG A 105 -18.89 -16.91 -5.99
C ARG A 105 -18.51 -18.35 -5.88
N VAL A 106 -18.79 -18.94 -4.76
CA VAL A 106 -18.62 -20.36 -4.49
C VAL A 106 -19.96 -21.01 -4.28
N GLU A 107 -20.23 -22.11 -4.95
CA GLU A 107 -21.42 -22.94 -4.74
C GLU A 107 -21.19 -23.85 -3.54
N LEU A 108 -21.96 -23.64 -2.48
CA LEU A 108 -21.95 -24.43 -1.26
C LEU A 108 -23.39 -24.86 -0.93
N GLU A 109 -23.60 -26.15 -0.74
CA GLU A 109 -24.92 -26.72 -0.39
C GLU A 109 -26.05 -26.26 -1.34
N GLY A 110 -25.76 -26.22 -2.65
CA GLY A 110 -26.71 -25.77 -3.66
C GLY A 110 -27.03 -24.27 -3.66
N ARG A 111 -26.22 -23.44 -2.95
CA ARG A 111 -26.33 -21.98 -2.91
C ARG A 111 -25.02 -21.34 -3.28
N GLU A 112 -25.08 -20.24 -4.01
CA GLU A 112 -23.89 -19.44 -4.33
C GLU A 112 -23.66 -18.40 -3.24
N ARG A 113 -22.42 -18.30 -2.78
CA ARG A 113 -22.00 -17.36 -1.73
C ARG A 113 -20.70 -16.65 -2.12
N SER A 114 -20.60 -15.38 -1.75
CA SER A 114 -19.35 -14.60 -1.83
C SER A 114 -18.54 -14.84 -0.55
N VAL A 115 -17.87 -15.99 -0.46
CA VAL A 115 -17.06 -16.39 0.69
C VAL A 115 -15.76 -17.06 0.24
N PRO A 116 -14.68 -16.93 1.03
CA PRO A 116 -13.44 -17.66 0.75
C PRO A 116 -13.63 -19.17 0.84
N LEU A 117 -13.10 -19.91 -0.11
CA LEU A 117 -12.96 -21.38 -0.05
C LEU A 117 -11.48 -21.72 0.08
N GLY A 118 -11.08 -22.31 1.19
CA GLY A 118 -9.68 -22.62 1.48
C GLY A 118 -8.97 -23.35 0.34
N GLY A 119 -7.79 -22.89 -0.06
CA GLY A 119 -6.99 -23.47 -1.15
C GLY A 119 -7.55 -23.27 -2.56
N SER A 120 -8.59 -22.45 -2.71
CA SER A 120 -9.22 -22.16 -4.00
C SER A 120 -9.41 -20.66 -4.18
N GLY A 121 -9.43 -20.19 -5.42
CA GLY A 121 -9.63 -18.78 -5.74
C GLY A 121 -9.80 -18.56 -7.23
N ILE A 122 -10.16 -17.33 -7.57
CA ILE A 122 -10.30 -16.89 -8.96
C ILE A 122 -9.44 -15.65 -9.16
N ASP A 123 -8.42 -15.75 -10.00
CA ASP A 123 -7.67 -14.59 -10.42
C ASP A 123 -8.40 -13.90 -11.56
N LEU A 124 -8.56 -12.60 -11.46
CA LEU A 124 -9.20 -11.76 -12.45
C LEU A 124 -8.19 -10.79 -13.06
N VAL A 125 -8.09 -10.78 -14.38
CA VAL A 125 -7.45 -9.71 -15.15
C VAL A 125 -8.54 -9.03 -15.95
N ILE A 126 -8.74 -7.73 -15.70
CA ILE A 126 -9.85 -6.98 -16.28
C ILE A 126 -9.29 -5.78 -17.03
N GLU A 127 -9.55 -5.72 -18.33
CA GLU A 127 -9.32 -4.52 -19.13
C GLU A 127 -10.62 -3.74 -19.26
N VAL A 128 -10.57 -2.47 -18.91
CA VAL A 128 -11.73 -1.58 -18.85
C VAL A 128 -11.45 -0.30 -19.63
N PRO A 129 -12.44 0.33 -20.26
CA PRO A 129 -12.25 1.66 -20.83
C PRO A 129 -11.67 2.60 -19.77
N PRO A 130 -10.62 3.38 -20.07
CA PRO A 130 -9.89 4.11 -19.04
C PRO A 130 -10.72 5.19 -18.32
N ASP A 131 -11.82 5.63 -18.94
CA ASP A 131 -12.74 6.64 -18.37
C ASP A 131 -13.81 6.05 -17.45
N VAL A 132 -13.80 4.75 -17.20
CA VAL A 132 -14.69 4.06 -16.27
C VAL A 132 -14.05 4.07 -14.88
N ALA A 133 -14.79 4.52 -13.88
CA ALA A 133 -14.38 4.42 -12.48
C ALA A 133 -14.42 2.95 -12.01
N VAL A 134 -13.48 2.56 -11.15
CA VAL A 134 -13.39 1.18 -10.70
C VAL A 134 -13.54 1.07 -9.19
N GLU A 135 -14.38 0.16 -8.74
CA GLU A 135 -14.53 -0.23 -7.34
C GLU A 135 -14.24 -1.74 -7.22
N ALA A 136 -13.14 -2.12 -6.60
CA ALA A 136 -12.76 -3.51 -6.43
C ALA A 136 -12.63 -3.88 -4.95
N LYS A 137 -13.23 -5.01 -4.58
CA LYS A 137 -13.19 -5.55 -3.23
C LYS A 137 -12.75 -7.01 -3.25
N THR A 138 -11.81 -7.36 -2.36
CA THR A 138 -11.40 -8.74 -2.11
C THR A 138 -11.24 -9.00 -0.62
N PHE A 139 -11.44 -10.24 -0.20
CA PHE A 139 -11.10 -10.64 1.15
C PHE A 139 -9.65 -11.12 1.25
N GLY A 140 -9.17 -11.91 0.28
CA GLY A 140 -7.81 -12.42 0.24
C GLY A 140 -7.24 -12.44 -1.17
N GLY A 141 -6.21 -11.65 -1.39
CA GLY A 141 -5.50 -11.53 -2.65
C GLY A 141 -5.06 -10.10 -2.94
N ASP A 142 -4.08 -9.99 -3.82
CA ASP A 142 -3.56 -8.69 -4.25
C ASP A 142 -4.57 -8.01 -5.19
N VAL A 143 -4.73 -6.70 -5.04
CA VAL A 143 -5.56 -5.88 -5.92
C VAL A 143 -4.70 -4.81 -6.57
N SER A 144 -4.78 -4.67 -7.88
CA SER A 144 -4.06 -3.61 -8.58
C SER A 144 -4.91 -2.91 -9.63
N ALA A 145 -4.66 -1.61 -9.79
CA ALA A 145 -5.29 -0.79 -10.81
C ALA A 145 -4.24 0.07 -11.52
N SER A 146 -4.32 0.14 -12.84
CA SER A 146 -3.38 0.92 -13.65
C SER A 146 -4.03 1.56 -14.87
N GLY A 147 -3.51 2.74 -15.29
CA GLY A 147 -3.92 3.40 -16.53
C GLY A 147 -5.35 3.93 -16.56
N LEU A 148 -5.98 4.18 -15.42
CA LEU A 148 -7.36 4.69 -15.31
C LEU A 148 -7.39 6.22 -15.35
N ARG A 149 -8.50 6.80 -15.87
CA ARG A 149 -8.73 8.25 -15.91
C ARG A 149 -9.87 8.73 -15.03
N ALA A 150 -10.74 7.84 -14.56
CA ALA A 150 -11.90 8.18 -13.72
C ALA A 150 -11.71 7.87 -12.23
N GLY A 151 -10.55 7.33 -11.84
CA GLY A 151 -10.24 7.01 -10.46
C GLY A 151 -10.46 5.54 -10.09
N ALA A 152 -10.05 5.19 -8.84
CA ALA A 152 -10.15 3.82 -8.33
C ALA A 152 -10.44 3.78 -6.82
N ARG A 153 -11.34 2.87 -6.41
CA ARG A 153 -11.56 2.49 -5.02
C ARG A 153 -11.21 1.01 -4.85
N LEU A 154 -10.19 0.72 -4.05
CA LEU A 154 -9.69 -0.63 -3.86
C LEU A 154 -9.74 -1.02 -2.38
N GLU A 155 -10.35 -2.17 -2.08
CA GLU A 155 -10.47 -2.67 -0.72
C GLU A 155 -9.97 -4.12 -0.64
N THR A 156 -9.10 -4.44 0.33
CA THR A 156 -8.69 -5.81 0.63
C THR A 156 -8.52 -6.03 2.13
N THR A 157 -8.88 -7.23 2.60
CA THR A 157 -8.60 -7.61 3.99
C THR A 157 -7.19 -8.18 4.13
N GLY A 158 -6.73 -8.99 3.17
CA GLY A 158 -5.39 -9.56 3.18
C GLY A 158 -4.81 -9.66 1.79
N GLY A 159 -3.74 -8.93 1.53
CA GLY A 159 -3.09 -8.83 0.23
C GLY A 159 -2.52 -7.43 0.01
N ARG A 160 -1.82 -7.21 -1.07
CA ARG A 160 -1.24 -5.91 -1.41
C ARG A 160 -2.15 -5.11 -2.31
N ILE A 161 -2.14 -3.79 -2.12
CA ILE A 161 -2.80 -2.86 -3.05
C ILE A 161 -1.74 -2.17 -3.89
N GLY A 162 -1.92 -2.20 -5.22
CA GLY A 162 -1.08 -1.50 -6.18
C GLY A 162 -1.90 -0.53 -7.02
N VAL A 163 -1.47 0.75 -7.10
CA VAL A 163 -2.08 1.74 -7.98
C VAL A 163 -0.98 2.41 -8.78
N THR A 164 -1.14 2.42 -10.10
CA THR A 164 -0.13 3.01 -10.99
C THR A 164 -0.78 3.78 -12.12
N ASP A 165 -0.30 5.03 -12.33
CA ASP A 165 -0.71 5.89 -13.44
C ASP A 165 -2.23 6.06 -13.54
N VAL A 166 -2.83 6.59 -12.47
CA VAL A 166 -4.27 6.86 -12.38
C VAL A 166 -4.52 8.36 -12.34
N ARG A 167 -5.45 8.83 -13.16
CA ARG A 167 -6.06 10.15 -13.06
C ARG A 167 -7.38 10.05 -12.30
N GLY A 168 -7.73 11.14 -11.61
CA GLY A 168 -8.90 11.12 -10.73
C GLY A 168 -8.58 10.64 -9.31
N GLY A 169 -9.61 10.49 -8.48
CA GLY A 169 -9.45 10.13 -7.09
C GLY A 169 -9.05 8.68 -6.86
N VAL A 170 -8.17 8.44 -5.88
CA VAL A 170 -7.79 7.10 -5.43
C VAL A 170 -8.16 6.93 -3.98
N VAL A 171 -8.94 5.89 -3.68
CA VAL A 171 -9.31 5.51 -2.31
C VAL A 171 -8.91 4.06 -2.09
N THR A 172 -8.11 3.79 -1.06
CA THR A 172 -7.74 2.42 -0.72
C THR A 172 -8.06 2.11 0.74
N ARG A 173 -8.48 0.88 1.00
CA ARG A 173 -8.67 0.37 2.36
C ARG A 173 -8.09 -1.02 2.49
N GLN A 174 -7.26 -1.22 3.51
CA GLN A 174 -6.55 -2.47 3.70
C GLN A 174 -6.42 -2.82 5.18
N LEU A 175 -6.65 -4.09 5.51
CA LEU A 175 -6.43 -4.54 6.88
C LEU A 175 -4.99 -5.05 7.07
N ARG A 176 -4.49 -5.91 6.15
CA ARG A 176 -3.13 -6.46 6.18
C ARG A 176 -2.49 -6.51 4.81
N GLY A 177 -1.21 -6.14 4.74
CA GLY A 177 -0.40 -6.14 3.52
C GLY A 177 0.27 -4.79 3.31
N GLY A 178 0.79 -4.51 2.12
CA GLY A 178 1.41 -3.24 1.78
C GLY A 178 0.62 -2.50 0.71
N GLN A 179 0.71 -1.18 0.71
CA GLN A 179 0.10 -0.33 -0.31
C GLN A 179 1.19 0.40 -1.10
N ARG A 180 1.13 0.30 -2.43
CA ARG A 180 2.02 1.05 -3.32
C ARG A 180 1.19 1.87 -4.30
N VAL A 181 1.31 3.19 -4.19
CA VAL A 181 0.57 4.15 -5.01
C VAL A 181 1.55 5.06 -5.73
N SER A 182 1.51 5.07 -7.06
CA SER A 182 2.45 5.85 -7.86
C SER A 182 1.81 6.47 -9.10
N GLY A 183 2.26 7.69 -9.46
CA GLY A 183 1.79 8.35 -10.68
C GLY A 183 0.30 8.72 -10.64
N VAL A 184 -0.20 9.22 -9.50
CA VAL A 184 -1.61 9.62 -9.39
C VAL A 184 -1.76 11.11 -9.57
N GLU A 185 -2.68 11.51 -10.47
CA GLU A 185 -3.13 12.87 -10.68
C GLU A 185 -4.56 13.03 -10.14
N GLY A 186 -4.70 13.41 -8.86
CA GLY A 186 -5.99 13.54 -8.17
C GLY A 186 -5.84 13.45 -6.67
N ASP A 187 -6.97 13.43 -5.97
CA ASP A 187 -6.99 13.27 -4.52
C ASP A 187 -6.76 11.81 -4.12
N VAL A 188 -5.97 11.60 -3.06
CA VAL A 188 -5.58 10.28 -2.59
C VAL A 188 -5.96 10.12 -1.13
N ASP A 189 -6.71 9.07 -0.81
CA ASP A 189 -7.12 8.70 0.56
C ASP A 189 -6.79 7.22 0.81
N LEU A 190 -5.82 6.96 1.69
CA LEU A 190 -5.30 5.64 1.96
C LEU A 190 -5.48 5.29 3.45
N ASP A 191 -6.21 4.22 3.71
CA ASP A 191 -6.36 3.67 5.05
C ASP A 191 -5.73 2.27 5.11
N GLY A 192 -4.87 2.04 6.12
CA GLY A 192 -4.24 0.74 6.40
C GLY A 192 -4.19 0.44 7.89
N VAL A 193 -4.21 -0.85 8.23
CA VAL A 193 -4.02 -1.25 9.62
C VAL A 193 -2.62 -1.82 9.82
N GLU A 194 -2.19 -2.78 9.01
CA GLU A 194 -0.90 -3.46 9.15
C GLU A 194 -0.20 -3.57 7.79
N GLY A 195 1.06 -3.10 7.71
CA GLY A 195 1.90 -3.13 6.52
C GLY A 195 2.42 -1.74 6.12
N ASP A 196 3.31 -1.69 5.14
CA ASP A 196 3.94 -0.44 4.73
C ASP A 196 3.17 0.26 3.61
N MET A 197 3.24 1.60 3.59
CA MET A 197 2.70 2.44 2.52
C MET A 197 3.82 3.13 1.76
N GLU A 198 3.85 2.96 0.44
CA GLU A 198 4.78 3.60 -0.46
C GLU A 198 4.04 4.49 -1.47
N LEU A 199 4.26 5.80 -1.37
CA LEU A 199 3.63 6.81 -2.19
C LEU A 199 4.69 7.48 -3.07
N ARG A 200 4.48 7.54 -4.39
CA ARG A 200 5.45 8.16 -5.30
C ARG A 200 4.77 8.98 -6.39
N ARG A 201 5.31 10.18 -6.68
CA ARG A 201 4.85 11.05 -7.77
C ARG A 201 3.34 11.29 -7.75
N LEU A 202 2.86 11.83 -6.65
CA LEU A 202 1.46 12.18 -6.48
C LEU A 202 1.26 13.69 -6.70
N VAL A 203 0.26 14.03 -7.52
CA VAL A 203 -0.10 15.42 -7.82
C VAL A 203 -1.60 15.59 -7.60
N GLY A 204 -1.99 16.53 -6.71
CA GLY A 204 -3.42 16.69 -6.42
C GLY A 204 -3.74 17.83 -5.48
N GLY A 205 -4.98 17.90 -5.06
CA GLY A 205 -5.44 18.81 -4.00
C GLY A 205 -5.09 18.29 -2.62
N ARG A 206 -5.36 16.99 -2.39
CA ARG A 206 -5.22 16.34 -1.09
C ARG A 206 -4.58 14.95 -1.20
N VAL A 207 -3.65 14.68 -0.29
CA VAL A 207 -3.13 13.33 -0.02
C VAL A 207 -3.28 13.05 1.48
N ASP A 208 -4.05 12.03 1.83
CA ASP A 208 -4.28 11.58 3.20
C ASP A 208 -3.92 10.09 3.32
N ALA A 209 -2.91 9.76 4.10
CA ALA A 209 -2.47 8.39 4.33
C ALA A 209 -2.45 8.11 5.83
N ARG A 210 -3.27 7.14 6.25
CA ARG A 210 -3.41 6.73 7.65
C ARG A 210 -3.08 5.25 7.80
N LEU A 211 -2.18 4.96 8.73
CA LEU A 211 -1.71 3.63 9.05
C LEU A 211 -1.73 3.41 10.55
N VAL A 212 -2.00 2.21 11.01
CA VAL A 212 -1.89 1.89 12.43
C VAL A 212 -0.49 1.34 12.73
N ASP A 213 -0.05 0.32 12.01
CA ASP A 213 1.23 -0.34 12.23
C ASP A 213 1.97 -0.56 10.90
N GLY A 214 3.12 0.09 10.77
CA GLY A 214 3.98 0.07 9.59
C GLY A 214 4.49 1.46 9.20
N ASN A 215 5.34 1.49 8.19
CA ASN A 215 6.03 2.69 7.75
C ASN A 215 5.29 3.37 6.60
N ILE A 216 5.38 4.70 6.55
CA ILE A 216 4.87 5.48 5.43
C ILE A 216 6.04 6.19 4.76
N ARG A 217 6.29 5.84 3.49
CA ARG A 217 7.29 6.50 2.66
C ARG A 217 6.62 7.25 1.52
N ALA A 218 6.79 8.56 1.49
CA ALA A 218 6.26 9.44 0.47
C ALA A 218 7.40 10.15 -0.27
N ASP A 219 7.46 9.99 -1.59
CA ASP A 219 8.47 10.58 -2.45
C ASP A 219 7.80 11.37 -3.59
N ASP A 220 8.19 12.62 -3.75
CA ASP A 220 7.66 13.56 -4.75
C ASP A 220 6.12 13.72 -4.68
N VAL A 221 5.62 14.10 -3.51
CA VAL A 221 4.19 14.38 -3.28
C VAL A 221 3.93 15.87 -3.39
N ARG A 222 3.21 16.28 -4.44
CA ARG A 222 2.92 17.68 -4.81
C ARG A 222 1.43 17.99 -4.65
N ALA A 223 0.92 17.93 -3.44
CA ALA A 223 -0.47 18.27 -3.12
C ALA A 223 -0.58 19.59 -2.36
N GLY A 224 -1.76 20.18 -2.36
CA GLY A 224 -2.06 21.37 -1.55
C GLY A 224 -2.14 21.05 -0.07
N TRP A 225 -2.54 19.84 0.26
CA TRP A 225 -2.63 19.34 1.62
C TRP A 225 -2.17 17.87 1.68
N VAL A 226 -1.20 17.60 2.54
CA VAL A 226 -0.61 16.26 2.73
C VAL A 226 -0.70 15.90 4.19
N ARG A 227 -1.38 14.81 4.51
CA ARG A 227 -1.37 14.19 5.83
C ARG A 227 -0.80 12.79 5.75
N LEU A 228 0.22 12.52 6.53
CA LEU A 228 0.78 11.19 6.74
C LEU A 228 0.73 10.87 8.22
N GLN A 229 0.02 9.83 8.59
CA GLN A 229 -0.18 9.48 9.99
C GLN A 229 0.04 7.98 10.21
N THR A 230 0.86 7.63 11.20
CA THR A 230 0.99 6.24 11.70
C THR A 230 0.99 6.22 13.22
N THR A 231 0.56 5.12 13.82
CA THR A 231 0.69 4.94 15.26
C THR A 231 2.04 4.29 15.58
N SER A 232 2.39 3.19 14.90
CA SER A 232 3.67 2.51 15.05
C SER A 232 4.39 2.45 13.71
N GLY A 233 5.52 3.14 13.61
CA GLY A 233 6.34 3.12 12.41
C GLY A 233 6.92 4.48 12.02
N GLU A 234 7.88 4.45 11.12
CA GLU A 234 8.57 5.62 10.62
C GLU A 234 7.75 6.32 9.53
N ILE A 235 7.79 7.65 9.51
CA ILE A 235 7.30 8.45 8.38
C ILE A 235 8.50 9.08 7.69
N VAL A 236 8.65 8.85 6.39
CA VAL A 236 9.69 9.44 5.55
C VAL A 236 9.03 10.24 4.43
N LEU A 237 9.21 11.55 4.44
CA LEU A 237 8.81 12.44 3.35
C LEU A 237 10.04 12.92 2.59
N LEU A 238 10.08 12.64 1.29
CA LEU A 238 11.18 13.01 0.39
C LEU A 238 10.66 13.91 -0.73
N GLY A 239 11.38 14.97 -1.05
CA GLY A 239 11.08 15.79 -2.22
C GLY A 239 10.84 17.25 -1.93
N PRO A 240 10.43 18.04 -2.94
CA PRO A 240 10.19 19.47 -2.77
C PRO A 240 8.89 19.72 -1.99
N LEU A 241 8.90 20.71 -1.12
CA LEU A 241 7.68 21.23 -0.50
C LEU A 241 7.04 22.26 -1.43
N ARG A 242 5.78 22.06 -1.78
CA ARG A 242 5.02 22.99 -2.64
C ARG A 242 4.74 24.30 -1.87
N PRO A 243 5.06 25.48 -2.42
CA PRO A 243 4.72 26.74 -1.79
C PRO A 243 3.21 26.86 -1.49
N GLY A 244 2.88 27.35 -0.29
CA GLY A 244 1.50 27.50 0.18
C GLY A 244 0.80 26.21 0.58
N ALA A 245 1.43 25.04 0.40
CA ALA A 245 0.86 23.75 0.83
C ALA A 245 1.04 23.52 2.33
N HIS A 246 0.20 22.63 2.86
CA HIS A 246 0.24 22.20 4.25
C HIS A 246 0.62 20.72 4.32
N TYR A 247 1.69 20.42 5.03
CA TYR A 247 2.19 19.07 5.33
C TYR A 247 2.01 18.78 6.82
N ASP A 248 1.22 17.76 7.15
CA ASP A 248 0.90 17.32 8.52
C ASP A 248 1.37 15.87 8.70
N LEU A 249 2.52 15.69 9.36
CA LEU A 249 3.19 14.40 9.55
C LEU A 249 3.13 14.00 11.02
N ARG A 250 2.48 12.87 11.34
CA ARG A 250 2.29 12.42 12.71
C ARG A 250 2.63 10.95 12.90
N SER A 251 3.62 10.67 13.74
CA SER A 251 3.85 9.34 14.29
C SER A 251 3.66 9.33 15.80
N TYR A 252 3.23 8.23 16.38
CA TYR A 252 3.18 8.14 17.84
C TYR A 252 4.50 7.58 18.39
N THR A 253 5.02 6.47 17.85
CA THR A 253 6.23 5.82 18.37
C THR A 253 7.44 5.86 17.44
N GLY A 254 7.25 6.09 16.13
CA GLY A 254 8.32 6.06 15.13
C GLY A 254 8.90 7.42 14.81
N ASP A 255 10.11 7.42 14.27
CA ASP A 255 10.81 8.61 13.81
C ASP A 255 10.05 9.28 12.64
N VAL A 256 10.13 10.59 12.55
CA VAL A 256 9.63 11.33 11.40
C VAL A 256 10.80 12.02 10.71
N ARG A 257 11.09 11.60 9.49
CA ARG A 257 12.19 12.12 8.68
C ARG A 257 11.65 12.88 7.48
N VAL A 258 12.10 14.12 7.34
CA VAL A 258 11.75 14.97 6.20
C VAL A 258 13.01 15.38 5.47
N VAL A 259 13.14 14.94 4.21
CA VAL A 259 14.25 15.28 3.32
C VAL A 259 13.74 16.22 2.26
N VAL A 260 14.04 17.50 2.42
CA VAL A 260 13.52 18.56 1.56
C VAL A 260 14.45 18.78 0.37
N GLY A 261 13.87 18.88 -0.83
CA GLY A 261 14.60 19.22 -2.05
C GLY A 261 15.06 20.68 -2.09
N ASP A 262 15.48 21.11 -3.25
CA ASP A 262 16.16 22.38 -3.49
C ASP A 262 15.39 23.64 -3.02
N ALA A 263 16.13 24.59 -2.44
CA ALA A 263 15.73 25.95 -2.07
C ALA A 263 14.39 26.06 -1.31
N PRO A 264 14.21 25.32 -0.22
CA PRO A 264 12.93 25.29 0.47
C PRO A 264 12.65 26.60 1.19
N ALA A 265 11.40 27.07 1.10
CA ALA A 265 10.87 28.09 1.97
C ALA A 265 9.66 27.50 2.69
N PHE A 266 9.78 27.29 3.99
CA PHE A 266 8.70 26.74 4.80
C PHE A 266 8.70 27.25 6.25
N GLU A 267 7.51 27.32 6.83
CA GLU A 267 7.34 27.45 8.26
C GLU A 267 7.37 26.07 8.89
N LEU A 268 8.30 25.83 9.79
CA LEU A 268 8.39 24.60 10.56
C LEU A 268 7.63 24.74 11.87
N ARG A 269 6.79 23.75 12.18
CA ARG A 269 6.21 23.50 13.49
C ARG A 269 6.46 22.06 13.88
N ALA A 270 7.43 21.83 14.73
CA ALA A 270 7.78 20.48 15.17
C ALA A 270 7.46 20.28 16.65
N ARG A 271 6.99 19.07 17.00
CA ARG A 271 6.71 18.66 18.38
C ARG A 271 7.17 17.24 18.63
N THR A 272 7.97 17.05 19.67
CA THR A 272 8.31 15.71 20.19
C THR A 272 8.91 15.84 21.60
N ALA A 273 8.77 14.79 22.42
CA ALA A 273 9.50 14.66 23.68
C ALA A 273 10.98 14.26 23.46
N ALA A 274 11.31 13.69 22.27
CA ALA A 274 12.65 13.33 21.85
C ALA A 274 13.39 14.50 21.14
N PRO A 275 14.64 14.34 20.70
CA PRO A 275 15.36 15.38 19.99
C PRO A 275 14.70 15.79 18.67
N ILE A 276 14.67 17.10 18.39
CA ILE A 276 14.35 17.68 17.08
C ILE A 276 15.67 18.10 16.45
N GLU A 277 16.04 17.43 15.35
CA GLU A 277 17.26 17.68 14.59
C GLU A 277 16.91 18.39 13.29
N THR A 278 17.52 19.52 13.01
CA THR A 278 17.36 20.20 11.73
C THR A 278 18.70 20.70 11.21
N ALA A 279 18.99 20.40 9.95
CA ALA A 279 20.16 20.92 9.25
C ALA A 279 19.92 22.29 8.61
N PHE A 280 18.70 22.83 8.73
CA PHE A 280 18.34 24.14 8.18
C PHE A 280 18.55 25.25 9.20
N ALA A 281 19.06 26.40 8.73
CA ALA A 281 19.10 27.62 9.52
C ALA A 281 17.68 28.16 9.70
N LEU A 282 17.18 28.16 10.93
CA LEU A 282 15.87 28.67 11.29
C LEU A 282 15.93 30.17 11.68
N ARG A 283 15.02 30.95 11.13
CA ARG A 283 14.80 32.36 11.51
C ARG A 283 13.57 32.46 12.40
N GLY A 284 13.58 33.44 13.34
CA GLY A 284 12.46 33.66 14.25
C GLY A 284 12.17 32.47 15.15
N VAL A 285 13.22 31.75 15.57
CA VAL A 285 13.11 30.54 16.38
C VAL A 285 12.37 30.80 17.68
N ARG A 286 11.35 29.98 17.95
CA ARG A 286 10.68 29.91 19.25
C ARG A 286 10.71 28.45 19.71
N ARG A 287 11.27 28.21 20.88
CA ARG A 287 11.26 26.92 21.55
C ARG A 287 10.53 27.02 22.87
N GLN A 288 9.54 26.17 23.08
CA GLN A 288 8.75 26.11 24.30
C GLN A 288 8.44 24.64 24.63
N GLY A 289 9.16 24.10 25.62
CA GLY A 289 9.06 22.68 25.97
C GLY A 289 9.38 21.80 24.75
N GLU A 290 8.44 20.95 24.39
CA GLU A 290 8.53 20.02 23.26
C GLU A 290 8.36 20.67 21.88
N TRP A 291 8.03 21.96 21.82
CA TRP A 291 7.73 22.68 20.58
C TRP A 291 8.93 23.43 20.02
N LEU A 292 9.13 23.32 18.71
CA LEU A 292 10.07 24.14 17.94
C LEU A 292 9.30 24.78 16.78
N ARG A 293 9.42 26.11 16.63
CA ARG A 293 8.89 26.87 15.48
C ARG A 293 9.97 27.74 14.88
N GLY A 294 9.92 27.91 13.57
CA GLY A 294 10.84 28.77 12.86
C GLY A 294 10.59 28.79 11.36
N LEU A 295 11.20 29.74 10.67
CA LEU A 295 11.12 29.90 9.22
C LEU A 295 12.44 29.46 8.58
N VAL A 296 12.36 28.64 7.53
CA VAL A 296 13.46 28.23 6.66
C VAL A 296 13.37 28.98 5.33
N GLY A 297 14.51 29.49 4.88
CA GLY A 297 14.63 30.12 3.56
C GLY A 297 13.88 31.43 3.40
N ALA A 298 14.04 32.05 2.25
CA ALA A 298 13.23 33.17 1.79
C ALA A 298 12.55 32.69 0.49
N GLY A 299 11.25 32.47 0.55
CA GLY A 299 10.51 32.12 -0.65
C GLY A 299 10.54 33.23 -1.70
N PRO A 300 10.11 32.94 -2.94
CA PRO A 300 9.92 33.96 -3.95
C PRO A 300 9.05 35.10 -3.43
N ALA A 301 9.33 36.33 -3.84
CA ALA A 301 8.56 37.48 -3.41
C ALA A 301 7.06 37.26 -3.69
N GLY A 302 6.22 37.39 -2.64
CA GLY A 302 4.78 37.20 -2.72
C GLY A 302 4.26 35.73 -2.59
N ALA A 303 5.13 34.73 -2.60
CA ALA A 303 4.71 33.36 -2.37
C ALA A 303 4.59 33.06 -0.86
N ARG A 304 3.49 32.40 -0.48
CA ARG A 304 3.36 31.90 0.91
C ARG A 304 4.31 30.72 1.10
N PRO A 305 5.08 30.66 2.20
CA PRO A 305 5.88 29.49 2.52
C PRO A 305 4.97 28.26 2.70
N ALA A 306 5.50 27.07 2.46
CA ALA A 306 4.81 25.85 2.87
C ALA A 306 4.71 25.80 4.40
N LEU A 307 3.65 25.20 4.94
CA LEU A 307 3.55 24.88 6.35
C LEU A 307 3.91 23.41 6.56
N LEU A 308 4.97 23.17 7.32
CA LEU A 308 5.43 21.82 7.69
C LEU A 308 5.17 21.60 9.18
N GLU A 309 4.11 20.88 9.50
CA GLU A 309 3.79 20.42 10.85
C GLU A 309 4.24 18.98 11.04
N VAL A 310 5.13 18.76 12.00
CA VAL A 310 5.69 17.44 12.26
C VAL A 310 5.56 17.11 13.72
N SER A 311 5.02 15.95 14.05
CA SER A 311 4.95 15.49 15.42
C SER A 311 5.30 14.01 15.55
N SER A 312 6.11 13.70 16.57
CA SER A 312 6.26 12.37 17.12
C SER A 312 6.12 12.45 18.64
N VAL A 313 5.49 11.47 19.27
CA VAL A 313 5.34 11.54 20.74
C VAL A 313 6.59 11.01 21.42
N LEU A 314 7.13 9.89 20.97
CA LEU A 314 8.21 9.17 21.65
C LEU A 314 9.54 9.14 20.87
N ALA A 315 9.55 9.54 19.60
CA ALA A 315 10.69 9.36 18.72
C ALA A 315 11.16 10.67 18.07
N ARG A 316 12.29 10.63 17.37
CA ARG A 316 12.97 11.79 16.83
C ARG A 316 12.25 12.40 15.64
N VAL A 317 12.46 13.69 15.48
CA VAL A 317 12.08 14.44 14.27
C VAL A 317 13.36 14.93 13.60
N VAL A 318 13.61 14.50 12.37
CA VAL A 318 14.80 14.84 11.59
C VAL A 318 14.39 15.57 10.31
N ILE A 319 14.93 16.79 10.10
CA ILE A 319 14.62 17.61 8.93
C ILE A 319 15.93 18.04 8.27
N GLN A 320 16.16 17.57 7.04
CA GLN A 320 17.43 17.76 6.37
C GLN A 320 17.27 18.07 4.88
N PRO A 321 18.27 18.73 4.23
CA PRO A 321 18.30 18.90 2.80
C PRO A 321 18.62 17.58 2.10
N ARG A 322 18.19 17.43 0.85
CA ARG A 322 18.56 16.31 0.00
C ARG A 322 20.06 16.33 -0.29
N GLY A 323 20.73 15.21 -0.25
CA GLY A 323 22.18 15.09 -0.54
C GLY A 323 23.09 14.99 0.68
N THR A 324 22.55 14.89 1.89
CA THR A 324 23.35 14.50 3.06
C THR A 324 23.58 13.00 3.04
N ALA A 325 24.78 12.55 3.41
CA ALA A 325 25.25 11.14 3.32
C ALA A 325 24.38 10.10 4.06
N GLN A 326 23.30 10.51 4.70
CA GLN A 326 22.33 9.67 5.44
C GLN A 326 21.07 9.32 4.64
N ASP A 327 20.91 9.81 3.41
CA ASP A 327 19.69 9.60 2.61
C ASP A 327 19.53 8.16 2.07
N LEU A 328 20.54 7.30 2.25
CA LEU A 328 20.62 5.97 1.63
C LEU A 328 20.63 4.79 2.62
N ARG A 329 20.31 5.02 3.90
CA ARG A 329 20.23 3.91 4.88
C ARG A 329 18.85 3.76 5.46
#